data_2c55039ee4ebae79759869736c794d70
#
_entry.id   2c55039ee4ebae79759869736c794d70
#
_cell.length_a   1.000
_cell.length_b   1.000
_cell.length_c   1.000
_cell.angle_alpha   90.00
_cell.angle_beta   90.00
_cell.angle_gamma   90.00
#
_symmetry.space_group_name_H-M   'P 1'
#
loop_
_entity.id
_entity.type
_entity.pdbx_description
1 polymer ?
#
loop_
_entity_poly.entity_id
_entity_poly.type
_entity_poly.pdbx_seq_one_letter_code
_entity_poly.pdbx_strand_id
1 'polypeptide(L)'
;MKFFVTLFKSGDRIILAVFWLLLLTGVVYATDVSTDSTVELTATVCPSSGCSGGGGGGGVGPVLPPITSVTIAGRAYPSSRITILKDGQIAVTTIAGPDANFYVALTNLTTGNFVFGVQAEDGQGNRSALYSFPLYITSGAITNITGIFLSPSINVDKSEVKQGDPITIFGLTTPASAVRIAIHSDQEYLVTANSDDNGVYLYKFDTAPLETGQHTTQSRTVIGGDVSFQSNPVNFLVGSKNSAPLPKEADKVDFNGDNRINIVDFSVAAYWYRRPDPPAEYDLNGDNKIDLIDFSIMAYYWTG
;
A
#
# COMPACT_ATOMS: atom_id res chain seq x y z
N MET A 1 21.58 -42.84 -16.81
CA MET A 1 21.74 -42.19 -15.50
C MET A 1 23.23 -41.89 -15.34
N LYS A 2 23.63 -40.65 -15.59
CA LYS A 2 25.03 -40.23 -15.45
C LYS A 2 25.11 -39.29 -14.24
N PHE A 3 25.92 -39.68 -13.25
CA PHE A 3 26.22 -38.84 -12.09
C PHE A 3 27.45 -37.99 -12.42
N PHE A 4 27.35 -36.67 -12.23
CA PHE A 4 28.51 -35.80 -12.18
C PHE A 4 28.74 -35.43 -10.72
N VAL A 5 29.91 -35.78 -10.20
CA VAL A 5 30.37 -35.38 -8.89
C VAL A 5 31.44 -34.31 -9.09
N THR A 6 31.19 -33.12 -8.59
CA THR A 6 32.19 -32.04 -8.60
C THR A 6 32.65 -31.80 -7.16
N LEU A 7 33.96 -31.95 -6.93
CA LEU A 7 34.59 -31.71 -5.65
C LEU A 7 35.12 -30.27 -5.59
N PHE A 8 34.60 -29.49 -4.64
CA PHE A 8 35.13 -28.18 -4.30
C PHE A 8 35.89 -28.26 -2.99
N LYS A 9 37.15 -27.76 -2.97
CA LYS A 9 37.96 -27.63 -1.78
C LYS A 9 37.98 -26.17 -1.33
N SER A 10 37.38 -25.90 -0.18
CA SER A 10 37.43 -24.58 0.47
C SER A 10 37.83 -24.79 1.94
N GLY A 11 39.08 -24.46 2.26
CA GLY A 11 39.61 -24.67 3.61
C GLY A 11 39.65 -26.16 4.00
N ASP A 12 39.78 -26.44 5.27
CA ASP A 12 39.97 -27.80 5.81
C ASP A 12 38.70 -28.69 5.82
N ARG A 13 37.70 -28.41 5.01
CA ARG A 13 36.49 -29.25 4.88
C ARG A 13 36.19 -29.58 3.42
N ILE A 14 36.03 -30.86 3.14
CA ILE A 14 35.57 -31.35 1.84
C ILE A 14 34.02 -31.40 1.89
N ILE A 15 33.37 -30.56 1.06
CA ILE A 15 31.92 -30.59 0.92
C ILE A 15 31.59 -31.41 -0.33
N LEU A 16 30.91 -32.51 -0.15
CA LEU A 16 30.40 -33.36 -1.23
C LEU A 16 29.03 -32.82 -1.65
N ALA A 17 28.96 -32.14 -2.79
CA ALA A 17 27.68 -31.74 -3.40
C ALA A 17 27.28 -32.77 -4.44
N VAL A 18 26.21 -33.50 -4.17
CA VAL A 18 25.60 -34.43 -5.14
C VAL A 18 24.52 -33.67 -5.90
N PHE A 19 24.79 -33.33 -7.15
CA PHE A 19 23.78 -32.78 -8.04
C PHE A 19 22.96 -33.91 -8.69
N TRP A 20 21.67 -33.98 -8.37
CA TRP A 20 20.71 -34.76 -9.13
C TRP A 20 20.25 -33.96 -10.33
N LEU A 21 20.65 -34.37 -11.52
CA LEU A 21 20.10 -33.83 -12.76
C LEU A 21 18.82 -34.62 -13.10
N LEU A 22 17.67 -34.14 -12.64
CA LEU A 22 16.36 -34.59 -13.09
C LEU A 22 16.01 -33.82 -14.37
N LEU A 23 16.21 -34.47 -15.52
CA LEU A 23 15.60 -34.07 -16.78
C LEU A 23 14.11 -34.48 -16.74
N LEU A 24 13.26 -33.61 -16.25
CA LEU A 24 11.82 -33.66 -16.48
C LEU A 24 11.27 -32.25 -16.32
N THR A 25 10.79 -31.70 -17.43
CA THR A 25 9.85 -30.59 -17.61
C THR A 25 9.99 -29.43 -16.62
N GLY A 26 10.48 -28.29 -17.17
CA GLY A 26 10.87 -27.11 -16.44
C GLY A 26 9.75 -26.49 -15.58
N VAL A 27 9.86 -26.72 -14.31
CA VAL A 27 9.36 -25.78 -13.30
C VAL A 27 10.59 -25.14 -12.68
N VAL A 28 10.92 -23.96 -13.15
CA VAL A 28 11.91 -23.11 -12.51
C VAL A 28 11.21 -22.53 -11.28
N TYR A 29 11.52 -23.10 -10.12
CA TYR A 29 11.22 -22.41 -8.86
C TYR A 29 12.17 -21.21 -8.76
N ALA A 30 11.69 -20.05 -9.16
CA ALA A 30 12.33 -18.81 -8.80
C ALA A 30 12.13 -18.65 -7.29
N THR A 31 13.18 -18.88 -6.50
CA THR A 31 13.20 -18.41 -5.11
C THR A 31 13.24 -16.89 -5.18
N ASP A 32 12.11 -16.26 -4.94
CA ASP A 32 12.00 -14.82 -4.87
C ASP A 32 12.74 -14.37 -3.60
N VAL A 33 13.96 -13.87 -3.78
CA VAL A 33 14.64 -13.12 -2.73
C VAL A 33 13.98 -11.75 -2.72
N SER A 34 12.92 -11.60 -1.93
CA SER A 34 12.32 -10.30 -1.68
C SER A 34 13.30 -9.47 -0.85
N THR A 35 14.04 -8.58 -1.49
CA THR A 35 14.66 -7.47 -0.78
C THR A 35 13.55 -6.46 -0.48
N ASP A 36 13.07 -6.47 0.76
CA ASP A 36 12.16 -5.43 1.22
C ASP A 36 12.83 -4.06 1.10
N SER A 37 12.05 -3.02 0.78
CA SER A 37 12.57 -1.66 0.72
C SER A 37 13.19 -1.26 2.05
N THR A 38 14.46 -0.85 2.03
CA THR A 38 15.15 -0.36 3.23
C THR A 38 14.79 1.09 3.45
N VAL A 39 14.18 1.40 4.60
CA VAL A 39 13.94 2.78 5.03
C VAL A 39 15.15 3.25 5.82
N GLU A 40 15.79 4.32 5.37
CA GLU A 40 16.94 4.91 6.05
C GLU A 40 16.49 5.99 7.04
N LEU A 41 17.02 5.90 8.25
CA LEU A 41 16.81 6.86 9.31
C LEU A 41 18.15 7.53 9.66
N THR A 42 18.24 8.84 9.45
CA THR A 42 19.40 9.65 9.82
C THR A 42 18.98 10.76 10.77
N ALA A 43 19.62 10.87 11.92
CA ALA A 43 19.39 11.97 12.86
C ALA A 43 20.66 12.81 13.02
N THR A 44 20.56 14.11 12.80
CA THR A 44 21.63 15.06 13.03
C THR A 44 21.24 15.99 14.17
N VAL A 45 22.02 15.96 15.26
CA VAL A 45 21.87 16.87 16.40
C VAL A 45 22.81 18.04 16.19
N CYS A 46 22.28 19.25 16.09
CA CYS A 46 23.08 20.47 16.07
C CYS A 46 23.33 20.92 17.50
N PRO A 47 24.59 20.88 18.02
CA PRO A 47 24.91 21.47 19.29
C PRO A 47 24.69 22.99 19.22
N SER A 48 24.26 23.59 20.31
CA SER A 48 23.85 25.01 20.42
C SER A 48 24.92 26.04 20.04
N SER A 49 26.08 25.61 19.55
CA SER A 49 27.23 26.44 19.21
C SER A 49 27.84 26.18 17.84
N GLY A 50 27.13 25.65 16.84
CA GLY A 50 27.82 25.54 15.58
C GLY A 50 27.28 24.64 14.48
N CYS A 51 26.21 25.03 13.84
CA CYS A 51 25.93 24.68 12.43
C CYS A 51 26.10 25.88 11.47
N SER A 52 26.85 26.91 11.89
CA SER A 52 27.27 27.99 11.01
C SER A 52 28.69 27.74 10.51
N GLY A 53 28.85 27.52 9.23
CA GLY A 53 30.13 27.54 8.55
C GLY A 53 30.77 28.91 8.67
N GLY A 54 31.96 28.95 9.25
CA GLY A 54 33.06 29.89 9.24
C GLY A 54 32.84 31.36 9.04
N GLY A 55 33.31 32.16 10.00
CA GLY A 55 33.60 33.57 9.82
C GLY A 55 33.53 34.36 11.13
N GLY A 56 34.69 34.69 11.71
CA GLY A 56 34.89 35.30 13.01
C GLY A 56 34.21 36.64 13.21
N GLY A 57 33.96 36.99 14.47
CA GLY A 57 33.54 38.30 14.94
C GLY A 57 32.59 38.19 16.11
N GLY A 58 33.06 38.46 17.34
CA GLY A 58 32.30 38.36 18.58
C GLY A 58 31.10 39.27 18.63
N GLY A 59 29.97 38.70 18.71
CA GLY A 59 28.71 39.25 19.15
C GLY A 59 27.83 38.12 19.58
N VAL A 60 27.45 38.07 20.89
CA VAL A 60 26.45 37.14 21.38
C VAL A 60 25.10 37.59 20.84
N GLY A 61 24.80 37.18 19.56
CA GLY A 61 23.48 37.29 19.02
C GLY A 61 22.49 36.38 19.78
N PRO A 62 21.18 36.66 19.73
CA PRO A 62 20.20 35.82 20.37
C PRO A 62 20.37 34.38 19.88
N VAL A 63 20.62 33.45 20.78
CA VAL A 63 20.67 32.02 20.51
C VAL A 63 19.24 31.60 20.12
N LEU A 64 18.99 31.44 18.84
CA LEU A 64 17.74 30.89 18.35
C LEU A 64 17.59 29.47 18.92
N PRO A 65 16.41 29.12 19.45
CA PRO A 65 16.19 27.77 19.92
C PRO A 65 16.43 26.76 18.78
N PRO A 66 17.08 25.63 19.08
CA PRO A 66 17.37 24.63 18.06
C PRO A 66 16.07 24.12 17.45
N ILE A 67 16.00 24.13 16.12
CA ILE A 67 14.82 23.65 15.38
C ILE A 67 14.75 22.12 15.51
N THR A 68 13.64 21.63 16.04
CA THR A 68 13.34 20.20 16.06
C THR A 68 12.47 19.88 14.86
N SER A 69 12.94 19.05 13.93
CA SER A 69 12.24 18.74 12.68
C SER A 69 12.40 17.30 12.26
N VAL A 70 11.41 16.81 11.51
CA VAL A 70 11.43 15.53 10.82
C VAL A 70 11.19 15.77 9.34
N THR A 71 12.04 15.25 8.48
CA THR A 71 11.82 15.21 7.03
C THR A 71 11.46 13.80 6.63
N ILE A 72 10.48 13.65 5.77
CA ILE A 72 10.01 12.35 5.26
C ILE A 72 10.02 12.43 3.74
N ALA A 73 10.78 11.53 3.11
CA ALA A 73 10.91 11.48 1.66
C ALA A 73 10.78 10.04 1.15
N GLY A 74 10.24 9.90 -0.06
CA GLY A 74 10.03 8.59 -0.64
C GLY A 74 9.43 8.64 -2.04
N ARG A 75 8.97 7.46 -2.47
CA ARG A 75 8.30 7.25 -3.76
C ARG A 75 6.88 6.73 -3.55
N ALA A 76 5.96 7.20 -4.39
CA ALA A 76 4.56 6.78 -4.44
C ALA A 76 4.13 6.57 -5.91
N TYR A 77 3.11 7.24 -6.36
CA TYR A 77 2.70 7.31 -7.76
C TYR A 77 2.46 8.77 -8.18
N PRO A 78 2.58 9.09 -9.46
CA PRO A 78 2.53 10.47 -9.95
C PRO A 78 1.26 11.21 -9.51
N SER A 79 1.44 12.45 -9.07
CA SER A 79 0.35 13.36 -8.66
C SER A 79 -0.54 12.82 -7.54
N SER A 80 -0.13 11.77 -6.83
CA SER A 80 -0.86 11.24 -5.68
C SER A 80 -0.82 12.18 -4.50
N ARG A 81 -1.90 12.23 -3.73
CA ARG A 81 -1.94 12.92 -2.45
C ARG A 81 -1.23 12.07 -1.40
N ILE A 82 -0.20 12.60 -0.79
CA ILE A 82 0.52 11.96 0.30
C ILE A 82 0.01 12.52 1.62
N THR A 83 -0.50 11.66 2.48
CA THR A 83 -0.94 12.01 3.82
C THR A 83 0.07 11.50 4.84
N ILE A 84 0.60 12.40 5.64
CA ILE A 84 1.45 12.08 6.78
C ILE A 84 0.59 12.14 8.05
N LEU A 85 0.56 11.04 8.76
CA LEU A 85 -0.10 10.91 10.06
C LEU A 85 0.95 10.98 11.18
N LYS A 86 0.57 11.57 12.30
CA LYS A 86 1.31 11.52 13.57
C LYS A 86 0.33 11.10 14.66
N ASP A 87 0.58 9.99 15.31
CA ASP A 87 -0.30 9.38 16.31
C ASP A 87 -1.77 9.23 15.82
N GLY A 88 -1.93 8.80 14.56
CA GLY A 88 -3.24 8.61 13.93
C GLY A 88 -3.94 9.90 13.46
N GLN A 89 -3.38 11.08 13.72
CA GLN A 89 -3.93 12.36 13.26
C GLN A 89 -3.17 12.87 12.03
N ILE A 90 -3.87 13.50 11.08
CA ILE A 90 -3.24 14.09 9.90
C ILE A 90 -2.36 15.25 10.37
N ALA A 91 -1.04 15.10 10.18
CA ALA A 91 -0.06 16.13 10.47
C ALA A 91 0.12 17.08 9.29
N VAL A 92 0.18 16.54 8.08
CA VAL A 92 0.36 17.33 6.84
C VAL A 92 -0.03 16.47 5.63
N THR A 93 -0.39 17.14 4.54
CA THR A 93 -0.58 16.53 3.22
C THR A 93 0.31 17.21 2.19
N THR A 94 0.78 16.46 1.21
CA THR A 94 1.52 16.97 0.04
C THR A 94 1.09 16.22 -1.21
N ILE A 95 1.62 16.62 -2.36
CA ILE A 95 1.39 15.93 -3.64
C ILE A 95 2.73 15.40 -4.14
N ALA A 96 2.76 14.14 -4.53
CA ALA A 96 3.92 13.56 -5.18
C ALA A 96 4.16 14.20 -6.56
N GLY A 97 5.42 14.38 -6.92
CA GLY A 97 5.80 14.88 -8.24
C GLY A 97 5.37 13.96 -9.38
N PRO A 98 5.51 14.42 -10.64
CA PRO A 98 5.26 13.59 -11.81
C PRO A 98 6.25 12.40 -11.91
N ASP A 99 7.39 12.48 -11.24
CA ASP A 99 8.38 11.42 -11.06
C ASP A 99 8.05 10.45 -9.91
N ALA A 100 6.85 10.61 -9.32
CA ALA A 100 6.35 9.87 -8.17
C ALA A 100 7.12 10.11 -6.84
N ASN A 101 8.08 11.03 -6.80
CA ASN A 101 8.79 11.36 -5.57
C ASN A 101 7.97 12.32 -4.70
N PHE A 102 8.10 12.19 -3.39
CA PHE A 102 7.53 13.12 -2.43
C PHE A 102 8.55 13.51 -1.36
N TYR A 103 8.36 14.70 -0.81
CA TYR A 103 9.14 15.24 0.29
C TYR A 103 8.26 16.08 1.21
N VAL A 104 8.41 15.89 2.51
CA VAL A 104 7.68 16.64 3.54
C VAL A 104 8.63 16.99 4.68
N ALA A 105 8.51 18.22 5.20
CA ALA A 105 9.21 18.65 6.40
C ALA A 105 8.19 19.05 7.48
N LEU A 106 8.32 18.45 8.64
CA LEU A 106 7.57 18.78 9.86
C LEU A 106 8.51 19.50 10.82
N THR A 107 8.17 20.72 11.21
CA THR A 107 8.97 21.55 12.10
C THR A 107 8.26 21.82 13.42
N ASN A 108 8.98 22.33 14.40
CA ASN A 108 8.44 22.69 15.73
C ASN A 108 7.83 21.49 16.46
N LEU A 109 8.41 20.32 16.29
CA LEU A 109 7.96 19.11 16.95
C LEU A 109 8.44 19.08 18.40
N THR A 110 7.60 18.52 19.28
CA THR A 110 7.96 18.25 20.67
C THR A 110 8.80 16.98 20.78
N THR A 111 9.66 16.91 21.78
CA THR A 111 10.40 15.70 22.11
C THR A 111 9.47 14.60 22.60
N GLY A 112 9.71 13.37 22.20
CA GLY A 112 8.92 12.21 22.64
C GLY A 112 8.85 11.09 21.61
N ASN A 113 8.16 10.01 21.99
CA ASN A 113 7.85 8.90 21.09
C ASN A 113 6.55 9.19 20.35
N PHE A 114 6.56 9.02 19.04
CA PHE A 114 5.41 9.22 18.17
C PHE A 114 5.34 8.08 17.16
N VAL A 115 4.12 7.78 16.68
CA VAL A 115 3.92 6.87 15.55
C VAL A 115 3.61 7.71 14.33
N PHE A 116 4.46 7.63 13.31
CA PHE A 116 4.21 8.24 12.02
C PHE A 116 3.58 7.24 11.07
N GLY A 117 2.68 7.71 10.23
CA GLY A 117 2.08 6.96 9.14
C GLY A 117 2.22 7.73 7.83
N VAL A 118 2.43 7.01 6.74
CA VAL A 118 2.51 7.58 5.38
C VAL A 118 1.61 6.77 4.46
N GLN A 119 0.74 7.45 3.73
CA GLN A 119 -0.18 6.86 2.79
C GLN A 119 -0.33 7.74 1.55
N ALA A 120 -0.38 7.11 0.38
CA ALA A 120 -0.70 7.77 -0.88
C ALA A 120 -2.16 7.51 -1.27
N GLU A 121 -2.79 8.48 -1.94
CA GLU A 121 -4.13 8.38 -2.50
C GLU A 121 -4.13 8.96 -3.91
N ASP A 122 -4.71 8.23 -4.89
CA ASP A 122 -4.84 8.69 -6.27
C ASP A 122 -6.04 9.63 -6.47
N GLY A 123 -6.19 10.17 -7.68
CA GLY A 123 -7.32 11.04 -8.03
C GLY A 123 -8.69 10.35 -8.01
N GLN A 124 -8.72 9.03 -7.97
CA GLN A 124 -9.94 8.22 -7.84
C GLN A 124 -10.18 7.77 -6.39
N GLY A 125 -9.27 8.18 -5.46
CA GLY A 125 -9.31 7.87 -4.05
C GLY A 125 -8.86 6.44 -3.71
N ASN A 126 -8.20 5.72 -4.62
CA ASN A 126 -7.57 4.46 -4.26
C ASN A 126 -6.29 4.74 -3.46
N ARG A 127 -6.09 3.95 -2.39
CA ARG A 127 -5.04 4.21 -1.41
C ARG A 127 -3.97 3.14 -1.46
N SER A 128 -2.72 3.56 -1.22
CA SER A 128 -1.67 2.64 -0.85
C SER A 128 -1.97 1.99 0.51
N ALA A 129 -1.28 0.91 0.83
CA ALA A 129 -1.22 0.46 2.21
C ALA A 129 -0.65 1.58 3.10
N LEU A 130 -1.15 1.71 4.32
CA LEU A 130 -0.62 2.63 5.31
C LEU A 130 0.71 2.08 5.83
N TYR A 131 1.80 2.77 5.55
CA TYR A 131 3.09 2.47 6.16
C TYR A 131 3.25 3.25 7.47
N SER A 132 3.39 2.57 8.60
CA SER A 132 3.55 3.20 9.91
C SER A 132 4.80 2.71 10.63
N PHE A 133 5.47 3.64 11.34
CA PHE A 133 6.69 3.38 12.08
C PHE A 133 6.78 4.24 13.34
N PRO A 134 7.34 3.71 14.44
CA PRO A 134 7.62 4.49 15.65
C PRO A 134 8.88 5.33 15.45
N LEU A 135 8.88 6.55 15.99
CA LEU A 135 10.02 7.45 15.95
C LEU A 135 10.15 8.21 17.27
N TYR A 136 11.36 8.20 17.85
CA TYR A 136 11.71 9.08 18.97
C TYR A 136 12.26 10.40 18.46
N ILE A 137 11.61 11.51 18.78
CA ILE A 137 12.04 12.86 18.41
C ILE A 137 12.87 13.45 19.55
N THR A 138 14.10 13.87 19.22
CA THR A 138 15.03 14.53 20.14
C THR A 138 14.98 16.04 19.95
N SER A 139 14.99 16.81 21.03
CA SER A 139 15.02 18.27 20.98
C SER A 139 16.28 18.78 20.24
N GLY A 140 16.08 19.72 19.31
CA GLY A 140 17.16 20.30 18.51
C GLY A 140 17.76 19.37 17.45
N ALA A 141 17.14 18.22 17.22
CA ALA A 141 17.58 17.30 16.18
C ALA A 141 16.77 17.49 14.87
N ILE A 142 17.46 17.35 13.75
CA ILE A 142 16.87 17.16 12.43
C ILE A 142 16.92 15.67 12.12
N THR A 143 15.75 15.04 12.03
CA THR A 143 15.64 13.61 11.72
C THR A 143 15.17 13.44 10.27
N ASN A 144 15.96 12.74 9.45
CA ASN A 144 15.62 12.49 8.05
C ASN A 144 15.21 11.02 7.89
N ILE A 145 14.07 10.80 7.28
CA ILE A 145 13.52 9.48 6.94
C ILE A 145 13.41 9.42 5.42
N THR A 146 14.18 8.53 4.82
CA THR A 146 14.26 8.38 3.37
C THR A 146 14.09 6.93 2.97
N GLY A 147 13.95 6.65 1.68
CA GLY A 147 13.79 5.29 1.17
C GLY A 147 12.39 4.71 1.32
N ILE A 148 11.39 5.49 1.76
CA ILE A 148 10.00 5.03 1.78
C ILE A 148 9.54 4.76 0.36
N PHE A 149 9.18 3.51 0.05
CA PHE A 149 8.63 3.15 -1.23
C PHE A 149 7.22 2.60 -1.03
N LEU A 150 6.22 3.49 -1.13
CA LEU A 150 4.82 3.14 -0.89
C LEU A 150 4.34 2.11 -1.89
N SER A 151 3.42 1.27 -1.45
CA SER A 151 2.81 0.25 -2.30
C SER A 151 2.03 0.88 -3.46
N PRO A 152 1.91 0.19 -4.60
CA PRO A 152 0.99 0.61 -5.66
C PRO A 152 -0.46 0.66 -5.14
N SER A 153 -1.31 1.47 -5.79
CA SER A 153 -2.75 1.24 -5.71
C SER A 153 -3.10 0.02 -6.56
N ILE A 154 -4.17 -0.68 -6.20
CA ILE A 154 -4.65 -1.86 -6.94
C ILE A 154 -6.17 -1.87 -6.96
N ASN A 155 -6.74 -2.30 -8.07
CA ASN A 155 -8.16 -2.51 -8.23
C ASN A 155 -8.43 -3.59 -9.28
N VAL A 156 -9.68 -4.03 -9.40
CA VAL A 156 -10.15 -4.99 -10.40
C VAL A 156 -11.33 -4.41 -11.18
N ASP A 157 -11.51 -4.83 -12.43
CA ASP A 157 -12.63 -4.37 -13.27
C ASP A 157 -13.95 -5.11 -13.00
N LYS A 158 -13.90 -6.19 -12.18
CA LYS A 158 -15.07 -7.01 -11.83
C LYS A 158 -15.02 -7.43 -10.38
N SER A 159 -16.12 -7.28 -9.66
CA SER A 159 -16.32 -7.87 -8.33
C SER A 159 -16.65 -9.36 -8.41
N GLU A 160 -17.40 -9.78 -9.48
CA GLU A 160 -17.58 -11.18 -9.85
C GLU A 160 -17.20 -11.36 -11.31
N VAL A 161 -16.38 -12.35 -11.61
CA VAL A 161 -16.00 -12.74 -12.96
C VAL A 161 -16.48 -14.15 -13.24
N LYS A 162 -17.08 -14.38 -14.41
CA LYS A 162 -17.44 -15.73 -14.85
C LYS A 162 -16.17 -16.53 -15.07
N GLN A 163 -16.11 -17.75 -14.52
CA GLN A 163 -14.97 -18.66 -14.69
C GLN A 163 -14.62 -18.84 -16.18
N GLY A 164 -13.34 -18.65 -16.53
CA GLY A 164 -12.84 -18.68 -17.90
C GLY A 164 -12.91 -17.33 -18.63
N ASP A 165 -13.57 -16.32 -18.07
CA ASP A 165 -13.48 -14.97 -18.60
C ASP A 165 -12.29 -14.21 -17.96
N PRO A 166 -11.68 -13.24 -18.65
CA PRO A 166 -10.58 -12.47 -18.06
C PRO A 166 -11.06 -11.47 -17.02
N ILE A 167 -10.28 -11.33 -15.93
CA ILE A 167 -10.35 -10.21 -15.00
C ILE A 167 -9.19 -9.26 -15.27
N THR A 168 -9.44 -7.94 -15.23
CA THR A 168 -8.42 -6.93 -15.38
C THR A 168 -8.00 -6.41 -14.01
N ILE A 169 -6.74 -6.56 -13.66
CA ILE A 169 -6.12 -6.01 -12.45
C ILE A 169 -5.34 -4.78 -12.87
N PHE A 170 -5.57 -3.65 -12.23
CA PHE A 170 -4.97 -2.38 -12.62
C PHE A 170 -4.73 -1.46 -11.43
N GLY A 171 -3.94 -0.41 -11.63
CA GLY A 171 -3.66 0.59 -10.60
C GLY A 171 -2.58 1.58 -11.03
N LEU A 172 -2.08 2.31 -10.04
CA LEU A 172 -1.02 3.30 -10.20
C LEU A 172 0.21 2.91 -9.36
N THR A 173 1.37 3.20 -9.90
CA THR A 173 2.67 3.03 -9.25
C THR A 173 3.68 4.04 -9.78
N THR A 174 4.96 3.87 -9.47
CA THR A 174 6.03 4.66 -10.10
C THR A 174 6.09 4.41 -11.60
N PRO A 175 6.40 5.44 -12.43
CA PRO A 175 6.56 5.29 -13.87
C PRO A 175 7.63 4.26 -14.27
N ALA A 176 7.45 3.66 -15.44
CA ALA A 176 8.40 2.74 -16.08
C ALA A 176 8.93 1.63 -15.13
N SER A 177 8.06 1.08 -14.31
CA SER A 177 8.39 0.08 -13.29
C SER A 177 7.76 -1.27 -13.59
N ALA A 178 8.37 -2.34 -13.11
CA ALA A 178 7.73 -3.65 -13.09
C ALA A 178 6.80 -3.77 -11.87
N VAL A 179 5.61 -4.33 -12.08
CA VAL A 179 4.63 -4.58 -11.03
C VAL A 179 4.40 -6.08 -10.91
N ARG A 180 4.80 -6.64 -9.77
CA ARG A 180 4.50 -8.04 -9.44
C ARG A 180 3.12 -8.10 -8.83
N ILE A 181 2.26 -8.92 -9.39
CA ILE A 181 0.87 -9.13 -8.96
C ILE A 181 0.76 -10.58 -8.49
N ALA A 182 0.30 -10.75 -7.27
CA ALA A 182 -0.05 -12.04 -6.70
C ALA A 182 -1.55 -12.21 -6.72
N ILE A 183 -2.04 -13.35 -7.21
CA ILE A 183 -3.43 -13.76 -7.11
C ILE A 183 -3.45 -14.97 -6.19
N HIS A 184 -4.06 -14.80 -5.02
CA HIS A 184 -4.16 -15.82 -3.99
C HIS A 184 -5.43 -16.65 -4.21
N SER A 185 -5.22 -17.93 -4.43
CA SER A 185 -6.17 -18.99 -4.58
C SER A 185 -5.63 -20.20 -3.81
N ASP A 186 -6.18 -21.39 -3.98
CA ASP A 186 -5.58 -22.63 -3.47
C ASP A 186 -4.14 -22.82 -3.96
N GLN A 187 -3.85 -22.31 -5.17
CA GLN A 187 -2.51 -22.10 -5.69
C GLN A 187 -2.26 -20.59 -5.87
N GLU A 188 -1.08 -20.13 -5.53
CA GLU A 188 -0.68 -18.74 -5.77
C GLU A 188 -0.21 -18.55 -7.21
N TYR A 189 -0.76 -17.55 -7.89
CA TYR A 189 -0.34 -17.15 -9.23
C TYR A 189 0.42 -15.83 -9.13
N LEU A 190 1.65 -15.83 -9.64
CA LEU A 190 2.52 -14.65 -9.70
C LEU A 190 2.65 -14.21 -11.16
N VAL A 191 2.25 -12.98 -11.44
CA VAL A 191 2.35 -12.38 -12.77
C VAL A 191 3.04 -11.02 -12.68
N THR A 192 3.52 -10.51 -13.81
CA THR A 192 4.20 -9.22 -13.89
C THR A 192 3.56 -8.35 -14.96
N ALA A 193 3.24 -7.12 -14.61
CA ALA A 193 2.87 -6.03 -15.51
C ALA A 193 3.98 -4.98 -15.53
N ASN A 194 3.97 -4.07 -16.50
CA ASN A 194 4.82 -2.88 -16.50
C ASN A 194 3.91 -1.65 -16.44
N SER A 195 4.33 -0.65 -15.67
CA SER A 195 3.68 0.65 -15.67
C SER A 195 4.16 1.50 -16.85
N ASP A 196 3.28 2.34 -17.35
CA ASP A 196 3.59 3.35 -18.36
C ASP A 196 4.30 4.58 -17.76
N ASP A 197 4.53 5.61 -18.59
CA ASP A 197 5.18 6.87 -18.17
C ASP A 197 4.33 7.69 -17.18
N ASN A 198 3.04 7.39 -17.06
CA ASN A 198 2.12 7.98 -16.08
C ASN A 198 1.99 7.13 -14.82
N GLY A 199 2.69 6.01 -14.74
CA GLY A 199 2.61 5.07 -13.63
C GLY A 199 1.40 4.14 -13.68
N VAL A 200 0.62 4.12 -14.76
CA VAL A 200 -0.55 3.24 -14.89
C VAL A 200 -0.06 1.84 -15.26
N TYR A 201 -0.51 0.83 -14.54
CA TYR A 201 -0.32 -0.57 -14.91
C TYR A 201 -1.65 -1.28 -15.07
N LEU A 202 -1.66 -2.29 -15.93
CA LEU A 202 -2.82 -3.13 -16.24
C LEU A 202 -2.36 -4.53 -16.58
N TYR A 203 -3.03 -5.54 -16.02
CA TYR A 203 -2.84 -6.94 -16.35
C TYR A 203 -4.18 -7.65 -16.53
N LYS A 204 -4.35 -8.35 -17.63
CA LYS A 204 -5.54 -9.21 -17.89
C LYS A 204 -5.17 -10.64 -17.51
N PHE A 205 -5.83 -11.15 -16.48
CA PHE A 205 -5.65 -12.51 -16.00
C PHE A 205 -6.81 -13.40 -16.46
N ASP A 206 -6.49 -14.55 -17.05
CA ASP A 206 -7.48 -15.57 -17.41
C ASP A 206 -7.87 -16.34 -16.15
N THR A 207 -9.16 -16.37 -15.80
CA THR A 207 -9.65 -17.04 -14.60
C THR A 207 -9.93 -18.53 -14.80
N ALA A 208 -9.69 -19.09 -15.99
CA ALA A 208 -9.89 -20.52 -16.24
C ALA A 208 -9.16 -21.46 -15.26
N PRO A 209 -7.92 -21.17 -14.80
CA PRO A 209 -7.22 -22.01 -13.83
C PRO A 209 -7.70 -21.82 -12.38
N LEU A 210 -8.52 -20.79 -12.08
CA LEU A 210 -9.04 -20.55 -10.74
C LEU A 210 -10.29 -21.40 -10.48
N GLU A 211 -10.43 -21.84 -9.25
CA GLU A 211 -11.66 -22.46 -8.79
C GLU A 211 -12.78 -21.43 -8.58
N THR A 212 -14.03 -21.88 -8.55
CA THR A 212 -15.14 -20.99 -8.16
C THR A 212 -15.05 -20.68 -6.68
N GLY A 213 -15.15 -19.38 -6.33
CA GLY A 213 -15.01 -18.93 -4.95
C GLY A 213 -14.36 -17.57 -4.84
N GLN A 214 -14.07 -17.15 -3.62
CA GLN A 214 -13.40 -15.89 -3.32
C GLN A 214 -11.90 -16.00 -3.56
N HIS A 215 -11.36 -14.98 -4.22
CA HIS A 215 -9.93 -14.81 -4.46
C HIS A 215 -9.49 -13.43 -4.05
N THR A 216 -8.18 -13.28 -3.82
CA THR A 216 -7.59 -12.01 -3.41
C THR A 216 -6.41 -11.70 -4.30
N THR A 217 -6.25 -10.44 -4.70
CA THR A 217 -5.07 -9.98 -5.43
C THR A 217 -4.35 -8.87 -4.68
N GLN A 218 -3.03 -8.86 -4.77
CA GLN A 218 -2.14 -7.84 -4.21
C GLN A 218 -1.01 -7.56 -5.18
N SER A 219 -0.36 -6.40 -5.05
CA SER A 219 0.73 -6.02 -5.93
C SER A 219 1.90 -5.36 -5.20
N ARG A 220 3.08 -5.42 -5.80
CA ARG A 220 4.31 -4.72 -5.40
C ARG A 220 5.00 -4.16 -6.62
N THR A 221 5.62 -3.03 -6.48
CA THR A 221 6.44 -2.41 -7.54
C THR A 221 7.90 -2.79 -7.36
N VAL A 222 8.58 -3.01 -8.48
CA VAL A 222 10.02 -3.28 -8.52
C VAL A 222 10.66 -2.32 -9.50
N ILE A 223 11.65 -1.56 -9.03
CA ILE A 223 12.42 -0.64 -9.87
C ILE A 223 13.88 -0.59 -9.41
N GLY A 224 14.83 -0.84 -10.31
CA GLY A 224 16.26 -0.74 -10.00
C GLY A 224 16.76 -1.70 -8.90
N GLY A 225 15.98 -2.74 -8.55
CA GLY A 225 16.26 -3.66 -7.46
C GLY A 225 15.51 -3.34 -6.17
N ASP A 226 14.97 -2.13 -6.02
CA ASP A 226 14.10 -1.76 -4.90
C ASP A 226 12.71 -2.38 -5.08
N VAL A 227 12.10 -2.83 -3.99
CA VAL A 227 10.76 -3.40 -3.96
C VAL A 227 9.89 -2.56 -3.03
N SER A 228 8.71 -2.15 -3.49
CA SER A 228 7.76 -1.41 -2.67
C SER A 228 7.14 -2.26 -1.56
N PHE A 229 6.49 -1.62 -0.60
CA PHE A 229 5.56 -2.32 0.28
C PHE A 229 4.43 -2.98 -0.52
N GLN A 230 3.80 -3.99 0.08
CA GLN A 230 2.68 -4.69 -0.53
C GLN A 230 1.42 -3.84 -0.48
N SER A 231 0.61 -3.88 -1.55
CA SER A 231 -0.68 -3.19 -1.60
C SER A 231 -1.68 -3.77 -0.61
N ASN A 232 -2.74 -3.02 -0.34
CA ASN A 232 -3.93 -3.60 0.28
C ASN A 232 -4.45 -4.74 -0.58
N PRO A 233 -5.03 -5.79 0.02
CA PRO A 233 -5.68 -6.85 -0.74
C PRO A 233 -6.96 -6.33 -1.40
N VAL A 234 -7.23 -6.81 -2.62
CA VAL A 234 -8.50 -6.60 -3.33
C VAL A 234 -9.12 -7.96 -3.59
N ASN A 235 -10.36 -8.13 -3.17
CA ASN A 235 -11.11 -9.37 -3.31
C ASN A 235 -11.93 -9.35 -4.60
N PHE A 236 -12.09 -10.53 -5.21
CA PHE A 236 -13.02 -10.77 -6.32
C PHE A 236 -13.56 -12.20 -6.24
N LEU A 237 -14.73 -12.40 -6.81
CA LEU A 237 -15.38 -13.72 -6.87
C LEU A 237 -15.22 -14.32 -8.25
N VAL A 238 -14.76 -15.55 -8.35
CA VAL A 238 -14.90 -16.37 -9.57
C VAL A 238 -16.21 -17.14 -9.46
N GLY A 239 -17.16 -16.78 -10.32
CA GLY A 239 -18.53 -17.29 -10.26
C GLY A 239 -19.12 -17.62 -11.62
N SER A 240 -20.42 -17.37 -11.77
CA SER A 240 -21.17 -17.73 -12.97
C SER A 240 -21.47 -16.56 -13.90
N LYS A 241 -21.21 -15.32 -13.47
CA LYS A 241 -21.54 -14.09 -14.21
C LYS A 241 -20.41 -13.07 -14.10
N ASN A 242 -20.46 -12.04 -14.93
CA ASN A 242 -19.58 -10.87 -14.82
C ASN A 242 -20.39 -9.72 -14.18
N SER A 243 -19.87 -9.18 -13.07
CA SER A 243 -20.43 -8.01 -12.38
C SER A 243 -19.33 -6.97 -12.15
N ALA A 244 -19.64 -5.71 -12.44
CA ALA A 244 -18.71 -4.62 -12.14
C ALA A 244 -18.56 -4.44 -10.61
N PRO A 245 -17.42 -3.90 -10.14
CA PRO A 245 -17.30 -3.45 -8.75
C PRO A 245 -18.35 -2.37 -8.45
N LEU A 246 -18.75 -2.31 -7.19
CA LEU A 246 -19.62 -1.23 -6.74
C LEU A 246 -18.90 0.13 -6.90
N PRO A 247 -19.62 1.21 -7.21
CA PRO A 247 -19.09 2.56 -7.09
C PRO A 247 -18.56 2.80 -5.67
N LYS A 248 -17.52 3.61 -5.52
CA LYS A 248 -16.87 3.87 -4.22
C LYS A 248 -17.81 4.48 -3.17
N GLU A 249 -18.82 5.23 -3.64
CA GLU A 249 -19.90 5.74 -2.79
C GLU A 249 -20.77 4.60 -2.24
N ALA A 250 -20.88 3.50 -2.97
CA ALA A 250 -21.61 2.31 -2.53
C ALA A 250 -20.87 1.51 -1.45
N ASP A 251 -19.52 1.63 -1.34
CA ASP A 251 -18.75 1.00 -0.25
C ASP A 251 -19.24 1.45 1.14
N LYS A 252 -19.81 2.65 1.24
CA LYS A 252 -20.38 3.17 2.49
C LYS A 252 -21.67 2.46 2.89
N VAL A 253 -22.29 1.75 1.97
CA VAL A 253 -23.58 1.08 2.13
C VAL A 253 -23.40 -0.44 2.24
N ASP A 254 -22.24 -0.94 1.87
CA ASP A 254 -21.81 -2.32 2.02
C ASP A 254 -21.29 -2.54 3.46
N PHE A 255 -22.19 -2.77 4.38
CA PHE A 255 -21.88 -2.85 5.81
C PHE A 255 -21.22 -4.17 6.22
N ASN A 256 -21.33 -5.21 5.42
CA ASN A 256 -20.66 -6.49 5.66
C ASN A 256 -19.38 -6.68 4.84
N GLY A 257 -19.06 -5.77 3.89
CA GLY A 257 -17.84 -5.79 3.09
C GLY A 257 -17.78 -6.91 2.05
N ASP A 258 -18.94 -7.43 1.61
CA ASP A 258 -18.99 -8.54 0.63
C ASP A 258 -19.09 -8.08 -0.82
N ASN A 259 -18.96 -6.76 -1.08
CA ASN A 259 -19.14 -6.09 -2.38
C ASN A 259 -20.53 -6.28 -2.99
N ARG A 260 -21.55 -6.45 -2.16
CA ARG A 260 -22.95 -6.54 -2.56
C ARG A 260 -23.79 -5.72 -1.60
N ILE A 261 -24.72 -4.94 -2.13
CA ILE A 261 -25.74 -4.27 -1.34
C ILE A 261 -27.00 -5.09 -1.41
N ASN A 262 -27.35 -5.77 -0.34
CA ASN A 262 -28.43 -6.74 -0.29
C ASN A 262 -29.17 -6.71 1.05
N ILE A 263 -30.02 -7.72 1.29
CA ILE A 263 -30.82 -7.78 2.52
C ILE A 263 -29.98 -7.89 3.79
N VAL A 264 -28.73 -8.35 3.70
CA VAL A 264 -27.84 -8.47 4.86
C VAL A 264 -27.48 -7.07 5.34
N ASP A 265 -27.05 -6.17 4.43
CA ASP A 265 -26.71 -4.79 4.74
C ASP A 265 -27.92 -4.02 5.29
N PHE A 266 -29.07 -4.21 4.63
CA PHE A 266 -30.33 -3.65 5.11
C PHE A 266 -30.68 -4.15 6.52
N SER A 267 -30.38 -5.39 6.86
CA SER A 267 -30.63 -5.92 8.21
C SER A 267 -29.75 -5.26 9.27
N VAL A 268 -28.51 -4.92 8.92
CA VAL A 268 -27.59 -4.17 9.82
C VAL A 268 -28.14 -2.78 10.09
N ALA A 269 -28.51 -2.03 9.05
CA ALA A 269 -29.13 -0.71 9.20
C ALA A 269 -30.49 -0.78 9.96
N ALA A 270 -31.29 -1.81 9.65
CA ALA A 270 -32.60 -2.00 10.27
C ALA A 270 -32.52 -2.23 11.80
N TYR A 271 -31.42 -2.79 12.28
CA TYR A 271 -31.18 -2.90 13.73
C TYR A 271 -31.17 -1.53 14.39
N TRP A 272 -30.63 -0.51 13.73
CA TRP A 272 -30.52 0.86 14.25
C TRP A 272 -31.71 1.76 13.89
N TYR A 273 -32.66 1.26 13.11
CA TYR A 273 -33.83 2.03 12.70
C TYR A 273 -34.57 2.66 13.88
N ARG A 274 -34.63 4.00 13.93
CA ARG A 274 -35.25 4.80 14.99
C ARG A 274 -34.72 4.55 16.40
N ARG A 275 -33.54 3.99 16.55
CA ARG A 275 -32.87 3.89 17.84
C ARG A 275 -32.08 5.15 18.14
N PRO A 276 -31.92 5.51 19.42
CA PRO A 276 -31.06 6.62 19.80
C PRO A 276 -29.58 6.28 19.59
N ASP A 277 -28.78 7.31 19.33
CA ASP A 277 -27.32 7.24 19.20
C ASP A 277 -26.82 6.14 18.24
N PRO A 278 -27.29 6.11 16.97
CA PRO A 278 -26.79 5.15 16.01
C PRO A 278 -25.31 5.43 15.69
N PRO A 279 -24.48 4.40 15.40
CA PRO A 279 -23.15 4.62 14.91
C PRO A 279 -23.17 5.43 13.61
N ALA A 280 -22.24 6.40 13.49
CA ALA A 280 -22.20 7.32 12.36
C ALA A 280 -21.93 6.61 11.02
N GLU A 281 -21.39 5.38 11.04
CA GLU A 281 -21.15 4.57 9.85
C GLU A 281 -22.43 4.10 9.15
N TYR A 282 -23.56 4.03 9.87
CA TYR A 282 -24.87 3.63 9.32
C TYR A 282 -25.77 4.81 8.96
N ASP A 283 -25.40 6.01 9.42
CA ASP A 283 -26.07 7.27 9.10
C ASP A 283 -25.54 7.82 7.78
N LEU A 284 -26.20 7.47 6.69
CA LEU A 284 -25.72 7.73 5.34
C LEU A 284 -25.94 9.18 4.90
N ASN A 285 -26.90 9.88 5.49
CA ASN A 285 -27.21 11.29 5.22
C ASN A 285 -26.60 12.26 6.24
N GLY A 286 -26.06 11.77 7.37
CA GLY A 286 -25.39 12.56 8.41
C GLY A 286 -26.33 13.36 9.32
N ASP A 287 -27.59 12.92 9.49
CA ASP A 287 -28.58 13.62 10.33
C ASP A 287 -28.69 13.06 11.75
N ASN A 288 -27.82 12.13 12.14
CA ASN A 288 -27.76 11.40 13.40
C ASN A 288 -28.99 10.51 13.67
N LYS A 289 -29.60 9.99 12.61
CA LYS A 289 -30.71 9.04 12.67
C LYS A 289 -30.56 7.99 11.59
N ILE A 290 -31.13 6.82 11.84
CA ILE A 290 -31.31 5.81 10.80
C ILE A 290 -32.82 5.75 10.51
N ASP A 291 -33.20 6.22 9.34
CA ASP A 291 -34.59 6.26 8.94
C ASP A 291 -34.80 5.87 7.45
N LEU A 292 -35.95 6.24 6.89
CA LEU A 292 -36.28 5.88 5.50
C LEU A 292 -35.38 6.58 4.46
N ILE A 293 -34.69 7.66 4.83
CA ILE A 293 -33.78 8.36 3.90
C ILE A 293 -32.54 7.49 3.72
N ASP A 294 -31.97 6.93 4.81
CA ASP A 294 -30.82 6.02 4.72
C ASP A 294 -31.17 4.77 3.93
N PHE A 295 -32.33 4.18 4.20
CA PHE A 295 -32.81 3.05 3.40
C PHE A 295 -33.01 3.38 1.92
N SER A 296 -33.40 4.61 1.60
CA SER A 296 -33.54 5.02 0.20
C SER A 296 -32.17 5.16 -0.51
N ILE A 297 -31.15 5.61 0.22
CA ILE A 297 -29.75 5.63 -0.23
C ILE A 297 -29.26 4.20 -0.45
N MET A 298 -29.50 3.30 0.49
CA MET A 298 -29.16 1.87 0.34
C MET A 298 -29.86 1.24 -0.87
N ALA A 299 -31.15 1.54 -1.05
CA ALA A 299 -31.93 1.01 -2.17
C ALA A 299 -31.42 1.49 -3.55
N TYR A 300 -30.87 2.71 -3.62
CA TYR A 300 -30.24 3.22 -4.84
C TYR A 300 -29.03 2.39 -5.28
N TYR A 301 -28.27 1.88 -4.32
CA TYR A 301 -27.09 1.04 -4.58
C TYR A 301 -27.39 -0.47 -4.55
N TRP A 302 -28.64 -0.87 -4.48
CA TRP A 302 -29.04 -2.28 -4.39
C TRP A 302 -28.49 -3.12 -5.55
N THR A 303 -27.81 -4.21 -5.23
CA THR A 303 -27.23 -5.14 -6.22
C THR A 303 -27.90 -6.53 -6.22
N GLY A 304 -28.71 -6.85 -5.21
CA GLY A 304 -29.46 -8.11 -5.08
C GLY A 304 -28.73 -9.21 -4.35
#